data_f47b1214d633980513b011612361c51d
#
_entry.id   f47b1214d633980513b011612361c51d
#
_cell.length_a   1.000
_cell.length_b   1.000
_cell.length_c   1.000
_cell.angle_alpha   90.00
_cell.angle_beta   90.00
_cell.angle_gamma   90.00
#
_symmetry.space_group_name_H-M   'P 1'
#
loop_
_entity.id
_entity.type
_entity.pdbx_description
1 polymer ?
#
loop_
_entity_poly.entity_id
_entity_poly.type
_entity_poly.pdbx_seq_one_letter_code
_entity_poly.pdbx_strand_id
1 'polypeptide(L)'
;MDLPFPVVTTSIHSAMNPKEYKKRIADAILAERLEGSGAVLVEGPKWCGKTTTCEQVAKSVLQMGDPDSRKRNLQLAEINISKLLEGAEPRLIDEWQEYPPFWDAVRFQVDHRSGFGHFILTGSAVPPDTAEIVHTGTGRISRMTMRPMTLWESGDSRGMVSLSALLEGEAFPEGECPGVELERMAFLVCRGGWPQSVAQRDKIALMRAVDYHEAIVGADISRVDKVPREPERARRLMRSYARLQGTQANLSTIRRDMKEHDVRTLDEDTIYSYVNALRKIFVVEDMPAWCPNLLSKAVVRTSDTRYFTDPSIAAAALGFGPGDLMNDLHSFGRLFEVLAVRDLRAYAEAVSGTVSHYLDKSGLECDAVVHLRNGTYGLIEIKLGGDTLVREGATTLNALAQMVDTSRMKPPAFKMVLTAVGDIAYRRKEDGVLVCPLPALCP
;
A
#
# COMPACT_ATOMS: atom_id res chain seq x y z
N MET A 1 12.73 -28.89 -62.17
CA MET A 1 13.91 -28.69 -61.31
C MET A 1 13.44 -27.86 -60.14
N ASP A 2 12.93 -28.50 -59.14
CA ASP A 2 12.37 -27.88 -57.93
C ASP A 2 13.46 -27.87 -56.86
N LEU A 3 13.78 -26.67 -56.35
CA LEU A 3 14.62 -26.48 -55.18
C LEU A 3 13.70 -26.31 -53.99
N PRO A 4 13.79 -27.13 -52.93
CA PRO A 4 13.01 -26.93 -51.72
C PRO A 4 13.70 -25.91 -50.83
N PHE A 5 12.95 -24.85 -50.43
CA PHE A 5 13.37 -23.95 -49.37
C PHE A 5 13.25 -24.69 -48.03
N PRO A 6 14.26 -24.61 -47.17
CA PRO A 6 14.14 -25.17 -45.81
C PRO A 6 13.22 -24.27 -44.96
N VAL A 7 12.17 -24.88 -44.43
CA VAL A 7 11.35 -24.32 -43.39
C VAL A 7 12.19 -24.27 -42.10
N VAL A 8 12.69 -23.12 -41.75
CA VAL A 8 13.33 -22.87 -40.44
C VAL A 8 12.23 -22.72 -39.41
N THR A 9 11.89 -23.78 -38.73
CA THR A 9 11.12 -23.74 -37.47
C THR A 9 12.03 -23.25 -36.36
N THR A 10 12.11 -21.95 -36.17
CA THR A 10 12.67 -21.39 -34.97
C THR A 10 11.65 -21.47 -33.84
N SER A 11 11.70 -22.57 -33.09
CA SER A 11 11.10 -22.66 -31.76
C SER A 11 11.90 -21.78 -30.81
N ILE A 12 11.52 -20.51 -30.71
CA ILE A 12 11.98 -19.65 -29.63
C ILE A 12 11.11 -19.97 -28.41
N HIS A 13 11.35 -21.13 -27.80
CA HIS A 13 11.09 -21.30 -26.38
C HIS A 13 12.33 -20.77 -25.66
N SER A 14 12.38 -19.44 -25.50
CA SER A 14 13.16 -18.84 -24.44
C SER A 14 12.54 -19.33 -23.12
N ALA A 15 13.17 -20.32 -22.49
CA ALA A 15 12.90 -20.68 -21.12
C ALA A 15 13.18 -19.42 -20.28
N MET A 16 12.13 -18.63 -20.02
CA MET A 16 12.18 -17.62 -18.96
C MET A 16 12.45 -18.43 -17.68
N ASN A 17 13.62 -18.24 -17.08
CA ASN A 17 13.87 -18.67 -15.72
C ASN A 17 12.64 -18.25 -14.88
N PRO A 18 11.98 -19.16 -14.15
CA PRO A 18 10.91 -18.77 -13.26
C PRO A 18 11.51 -17.72 -12.33
N LYS A 19 10.99 -16.49 -12.38
CA LYS A 19 11.44 -15.40 -11.51
C LYS A 19 11.26 -15.95 -10.10
N GLU A 20 12.35 -16.02 -9.34
CA GLU A 20 12.34 -16.50 -7.98
C GLU A 20 11.33 -15.65 -7.18
N TYR A 21 10.26 -16.31 -6.72
CA TYR A 21 9.22 -15.63 -5.97
C TYR A 21 9.78 -15.13 -4.64
N LYS A 22 9.68 -13.86 -4.37
CA LYS A 22 10.02 -13.29 -3.07
C LYS A 22 8.81 -13.38 -2.15
N LYS A 23 8.98 -14.05 -1.02
CA LYS A 23 7.92 -14.16 0.00
C LYS A 23 7.41 -12.79 0.40
N ARG A 24 6.08 -12.71 0.55
CA ARG A 24 5.38 -11.50 0.93
C ARG A 24 4.78 -11.66 2.33
N ILE A 25 4.62 -10.55 3.03
CA ILE A 25 3.81 -10.50 4.25
C ILE A 25 2.38 -10.98 3.95
N ALA A 26 1.89 -10.61 2.79
CA ALA A 26 0.58 -11.01 2.29
C ALA A 26 0.38 -12.52 2.19
N ASP A 27 1.44 -13.34 2.06
CA ASP A 27 1.32 -14.81 1.98
C ASP A 27 0.71 -15.40 3.26
N ALA A 28 1.22 -14.99 4.42
CA ALA A 28 0.72 -15.45 5.71
C ALA A 28 -0.72 -14.95 5.97
N ILE A 29 -0.98 -13.68 5.65
CA ILE A 29 -2.32 -13.08 5.79
C ILE A 29 -3.35 -13.81 4.91
N LEU A 30 -2.99 -14.13 3.67
CA LEU A 30 -3.85 -14.85 2.73
C LEU A 30 -4.14 -16.25 3.24
N ALA A 31 -3.12 -16.97 3.72
CA ALA A 31 -3.27 -18.32 4.27
C ALA A 31 -4.24 -18.32 5.48
N GLU A 32 -4.04 -17.43 6.44
CA GLU A 32 -4.91 -17.29 7.62
C GLU A 32 -6.36 -16.96 7.24
N ARG A 33 -6.55 -16.04 6.28
CA ARG A 33 -7.89 -15.67 5.83
C ARG A 33 -8.60 -16.81 5.09
N LEU A 34 -7.88 -17.63 4.33
CA LEU A 34 -8.43 -18.82 3.67
C LEU A 34 -8.86 -19.90 4.67
N GLU A 35 -8.22 -19.99 5.85
CA GLU A 35 -8.66 -20.88 6.93
C GLU A 35 -9.97 -20.43 7.59
N GLY A 36 -10.25 -19.11 7.57
CA GLY A 36 -11.42 -18.54 8.28
C GLY A 36 -12.56 -18.06 7.37
N SER A 37 -12.39 -18.08 6.05
CA SER A 37 -13.39 -17.54 5.11
C SER A 37 -13.54 -18.41 3.87
N GLY A 38 -14.76 -18.52 3.34
CA GLY A 38 -15.02 -19.27 2.11
C GLY A 38 -14.37 -18.69 0.87
N ALA A 39 -14.18 -17.37 0.84
CA ALA A 39 -13.44 -16.67 -0.20
C ALA A 39 -12.63 -15.51 0.36
N VAL A 40 -11.55 -15.14 -0.32
CA VAL A 40 -10.69 -13.98 0.02
C VAL A 40 -10.56 -13.09 -1.20
N LEU A 41 -10.89 -11.80 -1.04
CA LEU A 41 -10.60 -10.76 -2.02
C LEU A 41 -9.25 -10.10 -1.69
N VAL A 42 -8.32 -10.16 -2.62
CA VAL A 42 -7.00 -9.51 -2.56
C VAL A 42 -7.02 -8.28 -3.45
N GLU A 43 -7.12 -7.11 -2.82
CA GLU A 43 -7.16 -5.80 -3.48
C GLU A 43 -5.81 -5.09 -3.42
N GLY A 44 -5.58 -4.13 -4.31
CA GLY A 44 -4.38 -3.31 -4.28
C GLY A 44 -3.97 -2.78 -5.66
N PRO A 45 -2.98 -1.88 -5.73
CA PRO A 45 -2.58 -1.24 -6.98
C PRO A 45 -2.08 -2.28 -8.00
N LYS A 46 -2.15 -1.91 -9.27
CA LYS A 46 -1.52 -2.70 -10.33
C LYS A 46 -0.04 -2.89 -10.03
N TRP A 47 0.54 -3.99 -10.49
CA TRP A 47 1.96 -4.34 -10.36
C TRP A 47 2.49 -4.60 -8.94
N CYS A 48 1.66 -4.55 -7.90
CA CYS A 48 2.12 -4.88 -6.54
C CYS A 48 2.34 -6.39 -6.30
N GLY A 49 1.92 -7.26 -7.25
CA GLY A 49 2.21 -8.70 -7.23
C GLY A 49 1.04 -9.60 -6.80
N LYS A 50 -0.21 -9.10 -6.76
CA LYS A 50 -1.40 -9.85 -6.32
C LYS A 50 -1.54 -11.23 -6.96
N THR A 51 -1.61 -11.27 -8.29
CA THR A 51 -1.77 -12.52 -9.05
C THR A 51 -0.68 -13.51 -8.70
N THR A 52 0.59 -13.09 -8.75
CA THR A 52 1.74 -13.94 -8.42
C THR A 52 1.70 -14.51 -7.00
N THR A 53 1.30 -13.69 -6.01
CA THR A 53 1.13 -14.13 -4.62
C THR A 53 -0.02 -15.12 -4.50
N CYS A 54 -1.17 -14.85 -5.12
CA CYS A 54 -2.32 -15.75 -5.08
C CYS A 54 -2.06 -17.08 -5.78
N GLU A 55 -1.28 -17.09 -6.86
CA GLU A 55 -0.87 -18.30 -7.59
C GLU A 55 0.00 -19.25 -6.74
N GLN A 56 0.69 -18.75 -5.67
CA GLN A 56 1.48 -19.62 -4.79
C GLN A 56 0.61 -20.62 -4.01
N VAL A 57 -0.66 -20.28 -3.77
CA VAL A 57 -1.59 -21.11 -2.98
C VAL A 57 -2.77 -21.64 -3.80
N ALA A 58 -3.07 -21.03 -4.95
CA ALA A 58 -4.17 -21.46 -5.83
C ALA A 58 -3.88 -22.82 -6.48
N LYS A 59 -4.88 -23.70 -6.49
CA LYS A 59 -4.80 -25.01 -7.18
C LYS A 59 -5.42 -24.99 -8.58
N SER A 60 -6.20 -23.97 -8.88
CA SER A 60 -6.69 -23.68 -10.23
C SER A 60 -6.88 -22.19 -10.44
N VAL A 61 -6.74 -21.71 -11.67
CA VAL A 61 -6.77 -20.29 -12.01
C VAL A 61 -7.76 -20.05 -13.16
N LEU A 62 -8.58 -19.03 -13.01
CA LEU A 62 -9.40 -18.43 -14.06
C LEU A 62 -8.87 -17.01 -14.31
N GLN A 63 -8.26 -16.77 -15.46
CA GLN A 63 -7.74 -15.47 -15.88
C GLN A 63 -8.77 -14.74 -16.72
N MET A 64 -9.43 -13.71 -16.15
CA MET A 64 -10.41 -12.90 -16.87
C MET A 64 -9.77 -11.84 -17.77
N GLY A 65 -8.52 -11.49 -17.50
CA GLY A 65 -7.73 -10.54 -18.30
C GLY A 65 -6.99 -11.13 -19.49
N ASP A 66 -6.97 -12.46 -19.66
CA ASP A 66 -6.24 -13.14 -20.75
C ASP A 66 -6.91 -12.88 -22.11
N PRO A 67 -6.25 -12.21 -23.06
CA PRO A 67 -6.82 -11.85 -24.35
C PRO A 67 -7.39 -13.04 -25.16
N ASP A 68 -6.76 -14.21 -25.06
CA ASP A 68 -7.13 -15.39 -25.85
C ASP A 68 -8.41 -16.06 -25.33
N SER A 69 -8.62 -16.04 -24.02
CA SER A 69 -9.77 -16.68 -23.36
C SER A 69 -10.85 -15.70 -22.93
N ARG A 70 -10.56 -14.40 -22.80
CA ARG A 70 -11.45 -13.36 -22.23
C ARG A 70 -12.86 -13.38 -22.87
N LYS A 71 -12.92 -13.33 -24.20
CA LYS A 71 -14.21 -13.30 -24.92
C LYS A 71 -15.06 -14.54 -24.63
N ARG A 72 -14.44 -15.72 -24.68
CA ARG A 72 -15.08 -16.99 -24.36
C ARG A 72 -15.55 -17.03 -22.90
N ASN A 73 -14.70 -16.57 -21.96
CA ASN A 73 -15.02 -16.58 -20.54
C ASN A 73 -16.19 -15.64 -20.22
N LEU A 74 -16.25 -14.45 -20.83
CA LEU A 74 -17.39 -13.54 -20.69
C LEU A 74 -18.70 -14.14 -21.23
N GLN A 75 -18.67 -14.74 -22.42
CA GLN A 75 -19.85 -15.42 -22.98
C GLN A 75 -20.31 -16.59 -22.10
N LEU A 76 -19.38 -17.38 -21.57
CA LEU A 76 -19.70 -18.47 -20.67
C LEU A 76 -20.24 -17.96 -19.32
N ALA A 77 -19.74 -16.85 -18.82
CA ALA A 77 -20.23 -16.21 -17.59
C ALA A 77 -21.69 -15.76 -17.75
N GLU A 78 -22.07 -15.19 -18.90
CA GLU A 78 -23.45 -14.80 -19.22
C GLU A 78 -24.41 -16.01 -19.30
N ILE A 79 -23.94 -17.15 -19.85
CA ILE A 79 -24.76 -18.36 -20.02
C ILE A 79 -24.83 -19.16 -18.72
N ASN A 80 -23.70 -19.41 -18.08
CA ASN A 80 -23.58 -20.23 -16.87
C ASN A 80 -22.29 -19.93 -16.10
N ILE A 81 -22.32 -18.93 -15.25
CA ILE A 81 -21.18 -18.50 -14.44
C ILE A 81 -20.66 -19.62 -13.51
N SER A 82 -21.53 -20.55 -13.07
CA SER A 82 -21.13 -21.65 -12.18
C SER A 82 -20.09 -22.56 -12.80
N LYS A 83 -20.09 -22.71 -14.13
CA LYS A 83 -19.08 -23.47 -14.86
C LYS A 83 -17.67 -22.88 -14.73
N LEU A 84 -17.56 -21.57 -14.65
CA LEU A 84 -16.28 -20.88 -14.44
C LEU A 84 -15.77 -21.01 -13.01
N LEU A 85 -16.65 -21.31 -12.06
CA LEU A 85 -16.31 -21.52 -10.64
C LEU A 85 -15.92 -22.98 -10.32
N GLU A 86 -16.05 -23.89 -11.29
CA GLU A 86 -15.59 -25.28 -11.16
C GLU A 86 -14.05 -25.37 -11.28
N GLY A 87 -13.40 -26.11 -10.39
CA GLY A 87 -11.96 -26.34 -10.40
C GLY A 87 -11.43 -26.75 -9.04
N ALA A 88 -10.14 -27.10 -8.98
CA ALA A 88 -9.46 -27.42 -7.72
C ALA A 88 -9.36 -26.18 -6.83
N GLU A 89 -9.58 -26.35 -5.52
CA GLU A 89 -9.65 -25.28 -4.51
C GLU A 89 -8.36 -25.19 -3.68
N PRO A 90 -7.91 -23.98 -3.32
CA PRO A 90 -8.46 -22.65 -3.67
C PRO A 90 -8.43 -22.36 -5.16
N ARG A 91 -9.55 -21.84 -5.71
CA ARG A 91 -9.64 -21.38 -7.09
C ARG A 91 -9.43 -19.89 -7.19
N LEU A 92 -8.41 -19.45 -7.92
CA LEU A 92 -8.14 -18.05 -8.19
C LEU A 92 -9.01 -17.56 -9.36
N ILE A 93 -9.72 -16.45 -9.14
CA ILE A 93 -10.42 -15.68 -10.17
C ILE A 93 -9.65 -14.35 -10.30
N ASP A 94 -8.78 -14.28 -11.30
CA ASP A 94 -7.91 -13.12 -11.52
C ASP A 94 -8.63 -12.03 -12.31
N GLU A 95 -8.55 -10.77 -11.84
CA GLU A 95 -9.25 -9.60 -12.37
C GLU A 95 -10.79 -9.80 -12.39
N TRP A 96 -11.36 -10.24 -11.25
CA TRP A 96 -12.81 -10.53 -11.12
C TRP A 96 -13.71 -9.36 -11.51
N GLN A 97 -13.26 -8.11 -11.36
CA GLN A 97 -14.01 -6.91 -11.70
C GLN A 97 -14.28 -6.74 -13.20
N GLU A 98 -13.64 -7.52 -14.06
CA GLU A 98 -13.97 -7.60 -15.49
C GLU A 98 -15.40 -8.11 -15.72
N TYR A 99 -15.97 -8.86 -14.75
CA TYR A 99 -17.36 -9.30 -14.73
C TYR A 99 -17.90 -9.30 -13.29
N PRO A 100 -18.44 -8.17 -12.79
CA PRO A 100 -18.87 -7.98 -11.39
C PRO A 100 -19.82 -9.05 -10.84
N PRO A 101 -20.71 -9.70 -11.64
CA PRO A 101 -21.55 -10.78 -11.15
C PRO A 101 -20.82 -11.99 -10.54
N PHE A 102 -19.49 -12.12 -10.75
CA PHE A 102 -18.68 -13.10 -9.99
C PHE A 102 -18.81 -12.96 -8.49
N TRP A 103 -18.99 -11.76 -7.99
CA TRP A 103 -19.14 -11.52 -6.56
C TRP A 103 -20.29 -12.29 -5.95
N ASP A 104 -21.49 -12.13 -6.52
CA ASP A 104 -22.69 -12.82 -6.03
C ASP A 104 -22.63 -14.32 -6.30
N ALA A 105 -22.06 -14.75 -7.42
CA ALA A 105 -21.89 -16.15 -7.75
C ALA A 105 -20.93 -16.86 -6.78
N VAL A 106 -19.79 -16.23 -6.45
CA VAL A 106 -18.84 -16.76 -5.43
C VAL A 106 -19.51 -16.81 -4.06
N ARG A 107 -20.17 -15.74 -3.63
CA ARG A 107 -20.93 -15.72 -2.37
C ARG A 107 -21.93 -16.87 -2.30
N PHE A 108 -22.71 -17.08 -3.36
CA PHE A 108 -23.69 -18.15 -3.43
C PHE A 108 -23.03 -19.54 -3.33
N GLN A 109 -21.92 -19.75 -4.05
CA GLN A 109 -21.16 -21.01 -4.00
C GLN A 109 -20.60 -21.29 -2.62
N VAL A 110 -20.07 -20.24 -1.90
CA VAL A 110 -19.59 -20.38 -0.55
C VAL A 110 -20.70 -20.83 0.41
N ASP A 111 -21.93 -20.32 0.26
CA ASP A 111 -23.09 -20.73 1.09
C ASP A 111 -23.48 -22.22 0.89
N HIS A 112 -23.12 -22.81 -0.26
CA HIS A 112 -23.48 -24.20 -0.62
C HIS A 112 -22.32 -25.20 -0.52
N ARG A 113 -21.14 -24.77 -0.09
CA ARG A 113 -19.96 -25.60 0.12
C ARG A 113 -19.65 -25.76 1.59
N SER A 114 -19.07 -26.88 1.97
CA SER A 114 -18.63 -27.12 3.36
C SER A 114 -17.18 -26.67 3.54
N GLY A 115 -16.89 -26.02 4.65
CA GLY A 115 -15.53 -25.56 4.98
C GLY A 115 -15.21 -24.16 4.45
N PHE A 116 -13.93 -23.86 4.33
CA PHE A 116 -13.39 -22.55 3.95
C PHE A 116 -12.32 -22.69 2.84
N GLY A 117 -11.82 -21.57 2.33
CA GLY A 117 -10.72 -21.55 1.38
C GLY A 117 -11.08 -22.00 -0.04
N HIS A 118 -12.32 -21.76 -0.47
CA HIS A 118 -12.76 -22.21 -1.80
C HIS A 118 -12.26 -21.30 -2.93
N PHE A 119 -12.29 -19.96 -2.69
CA PHE A 119 -11.98 -18.99 -3.73
C PHE A 119 -11.01 -17.91 -3.29
N ILE A 120 -10.22 -17.45 -4.26
CA ILE A 120 -9.43 -16.22 -4.17
C ILE A 120 -9.87 -15.33 -5.34
N LEU A 121 -10.18 -14.08 -5.04
CA LEU A 121 -10.48 -13.06 -6.05
C LEU A 121 -9.34 -12.04 -6.04
N THR A 122 -8.82 -11.64 -7.20
CA THR A 122 -7.89 -10.52 -7.28
C THR A 122 -8.51 -9.37 -8.04
N GLY A 123 -8.29 -8.14 -7.55
CA GLY A 123 -8.75 -6.93 -8.21
C GLY A 123 -7.76 -5.78 -8.10
N SER A 124 -7.51 -5.13 -9.23
CA SER A 124 -6.67 -3.94 -9.31
C SER A 124 -7.47 -2.64 -9.32
N ALA A 125 -8.79 -2.74 -9.27
CA ALA A 125 -9.72 -1.63 -9.18
C ALA A 125 -11.02 -2.06 -8.48
N VAL A 126 -11.68 -1.09 -7.84
CA VAL A 126 -13.05 -1.25 -7.39
C VAL A 126 -13.97 -1.23 -8.63
N PRO A 127 -14.91 -2.18 -8.79
CA PRO A 127 -15.81 -2.19 -9.94
C PRO A 127 -16.51 -0.84 -10.15
N PRO A 128 -16.65 -0.37 -11.39
CA PRO A 128 -17.31 0.90 -11.69
C PRO A 128 -18.80 0.86 -11.36
N ASP A 129 -19.43 -0.29 -11.55
CA ASP A 129 -20.84 -0.50 -11.28
C ASP A 129 -21.01 -1.50 -10.12
N THR A 130 -21.18 -0.97 -8.92
CA THR A 130 -21.54 -1.76 -7.74
C THR A 130 -23.04 -2.08 -7.69
N ALA A 131 -23.86 -1.53 -8.58
CA ALA A 131 -25.28 -1.83 -8.67
C ALA A 131 -25.52 -3.26 -9.20
N GLU A 132 -24.57 -3.82 -9.93
CA GLU A 132 -24.59 -5.25 -10.33
C GLU A 132 -24.28 -6.21 -9.16
N ILE A 133 -23.80 -5.69 -8.03
CA ILE A 133 -23.51 -6.46 -6.81
C ILE A 133 -24.71 -6.32 -5.86
N VAL A 134 -25.51 -7.36 -5.76
CA VAL A 134 -26.75 -7.34 -4.94
C VAL A 134 -26.45 -7.53 -3.45
N HIS A 135 -25.36 -8.24 -3.11
CA HIS A 135 -25.03 -8.61 -1.74
C HIS A 135 -23.64 -8.14 -1.31
N THR A 136 -23.50 -7.77 -0.05
CA THR A 136 -22.21 -7.25 0.50
C THR A 136 -21.10 -8.30 0.65
N GLY A 137 -21.43 -9.58 0.59
CA GLY A 137 -20.50 -10.69 0.84
C GLY A 137 -20.09 -10.86 2.31
N THR A 138 -20.70 -10.10 3.24
CA THR A 138 -20.41 -10.15 4.67
C THR A 138 -20.46 -11.57 5.24
N GLY A 139 -19.40 -11.98 5.94
CA GLY A 139 -19.27 -13.32 6.54
C GLY A 139 -18.91 -14.43 5.56
N ARG A 140 -18.79 -14.18 4.26
CA ARG A 140 -18.43 -15.15 3.21
C ARG A 140 -17.13 -14.82 2.52
N ILE A 141 -16.93 -13.53 2.25
CA ILE A 141 -15.75 -13.02 1.54
C ILE A 141 -15.00 -12.09 2.46
N SER A 142 -13.82 -12.46 2.89
CA SER A 142 -12.91 -11.57 3.59
C SER A 142 -12.11 -10.71 2.60
N ARG A 143 -11.61 -9.57 3.06
CA ARG A 143 -10.84 -8.64 2.22
C ARG A 143 -9.47 -8.39 2.81
N MET A 144 -8.45 -8.32 1.96
CA MET A 144 -7.11 -7.89 2.34
C MET A 144 -6.54 -6.93 1.29
N THR A 145 -5.71 -6.00 1.74
CA THR A 145 -5.05 -5.04 0.87
C THR A 145 -3.59 -5.44 0.67
N MET A 146 -3.21 -5.69 -0.57
CA MET A 146 -1.82 -5.96 -0.92
C MET A 146 -1.16 -4.69 -1.44
N ARG A 147 -0.11 -4.22 -0.75
CA ARG A 147 0.66 -3.02 -1.10
C ARG A 147 1.93 -3.39 -1.87
N PRO A 148 2.63 -2.42 -2.49
CA PRO A 148 4.00 -2.61 -2.96
C PRO A 148 4.90 -3.19 -1.85
N MET A 149 6.02 -3.79 -2.23
CA MET A 149 6.94 -4.45 -1.29
C MET A 149 7.49 -3.46 -0.27
N THR A 150 7.53 -3.87 0.99
CA THR A 150 8.24 -3.16 2.06
C THR A 150 9.76 -3.27 1.87
N LEU A 151 10.54 -2.50 2.63
CA LEU A 151 11.99 -2.65 2.64
C LEU A 151 12.41 -4.04 3.12
N TRP A 152 11.67 -4.64 4.03
CA TRP A 152 11.94 -6.01 4.48
C TRP A 152 11.68 -7.04 3.39
N GLU A 153 10.57 -6.97 2.69
CA GLU A 153 10.23 -7.89 1.58
C GLU A 153 11.18 -7.74 0.38
N SER A 154 11.65 -6.52 0.11
CA SER A 154 12.62 -6.26 -0.97
C SER A 154 14.05 -6.70 -0.61
N GLY A 155 14.34 -6.91 0.68
CA GLY A 155 15.66 -7.26 1.21
C GLY A 155 16.55 -6.03 1.51
N ASP A 156 15.97 -4.83 1.49
CA ASP A 156 16.63 -3.59 1.87
C ASP A 156 16.57 -3.32 3.40
N SER A 157 15.75 -4.07 4.14
CA SER A 157 15.77 -4.15 5.61
C SER A 157 16.40 -5.46 6.08
N ARG A 158 17.08 -5.42 7.22
CA ARG A 158 17.67 -6.60 7.89
C ARG A 158 16.78 -7.25 8.93
N GLY A 159 15.71 -6.58 9.34
CA GLY A 159 14.71 -7.14 10.24
C GLY A 159 15.21 -7.40 11.66
N MET A 160 16.06 -6.55 12.21
CA MET A 160 16.56 -6.69 13.58
C MET A 160 15.47 -6.39 14.62
N VAL A 161 14.56 -5.47 14.33
CA VAL A 161 13.49 -5.02 15.21
C VAL A 161 12.15 -5.47 14.64
N SER A 162 11.43 -6.35 15.34
CA SER A 162 10.08 -6.77 14.97
C SER A 162 9.04 -5.85 15.57
N LEU A 163 8.16 -5.30 14.71
CA LEU A 163 7.04 -4.47 15.15
C LEU A 163 6.02 -5.27 15.98
N SER A 164 5.75 -6.52 15.57
CA SER A 164 4.85 -7.41 16.32
C SER A 164 5.36 -7.72 17.71
N ALA A 165 6.65 -8.05 17.84
CA ALA A 165 7.30 -8.32 19.13
C ALA A 165 7.22 -7.10 20.08
N LEU A 166 7.43 -5.88 19.55
CA LEU A 166 7.27 -4.66 20.34
C LEU A 166 5.83 -4.43 20.81
N LEU A 167 4.84 -4.75 19.99
CA LEU A 167 3.42 -4.65 20.36
C LEU A 167 3.01 -5.71 21.37
N GLU A 168 3.70 -6.85 21.40
CA GLU A 168 3.55 -7.92 22.41
C GLU A 168 4.27 -7.60 23.71
N GLY A 169 5.08 -6.55 23.74
CA GLY A 169 5.82 -6.10 24.93
C GLY A 169 7.17 -6.77 25.11
N GLU A 170 7.70 -7.38 24.06
CA GLU A 170 9.05 -7.95 24.08
C GLU A 170 10.13 -6.86 24.19
N ALA A 171 11.32 -7.27 24.64
CA ALA A 171 12.44 -6.37 24.81
C ALA A 171 12.90 -5.81 23.45
N PHE A 172 13.08 -4.50 23.38
CA PHE A 172 13.67 -3.86 22.20
C PHE A 172 15.14 -4.30 22.04
N PRO A 173 15.52 -4.85 20.90
CA PRO A 173 16.90 -5.24 20.64
C PRO A 173 17.75 -4.00 20.36
N GLU A 174 18.59 -3.62 21.33
CA GLU A 174 19.52 -2.51 21.19
C GLU A 174 20.84 -3.01 20.58
N GLY A 175 21.41 -2.23 19.67
CA GLY A 175 22.70 -2.57 19.07
C GLY A 175 22.91 -2.03 17.66
N GLU A 176 24.05 -2.37 17.09
CA GLU A 176 24.41 -2.02 15.73
C GLU A 176 23.44 -2.69 14.73
N CYS A 177 22.96 -1.91 13.79
CA CYS A 177 22.20 -2.39 12.66
C CYS A 177 22.83 -1.86 11.36
N PRO A 178 22.82 -2.65 10.28
CA PRO A 178 23.33 -2.16 9.01
C PRO A 178 22.54 -0.93 8.58
N GLY A 179 23.17 0.23 8.65
CA GLY A 179 22.62 1.48 8.18
C GLY A 179 22.49 1.53 6.67
N VAL A 180 21.71 2.47 6.21
CA VAL A 180 21.61 2.83 4.80
C VAL A 180 21.98 4.30 4.68
N GLU A 181 22.89 4.61 3.77
CA GLU A 181 23.25 6.00 3.47
C GLU A 181 22.04 6.79 2.94
N LEU A 182 22.05 8.10 3.17
CA LEU A 182 20.92 8.95 2.81
C LEU A 182 20.64 8.94 1.30
N GLU A 183 21.67 8.90 0.47
CA GLU A 183 21.59 8.77 -0.99
C GLU A 183 20.92 7.45 -1.41
N ARG A 184 21.23 6.37 -0.72
CA ARG A 184 20.59 5.07 -0.96
C ARG A 184 19.11 5.11 -0.55
N MET A 185 18.78 5.76 0.57
CA MET A 185 17.39 5.95 0.98
C MET A 185 16.62 6.80 -0.03
N ALA A 186 17.22 7.88 -0.56
CA ALA A 186 16.62 8.67 -1.64
C ALA A 186 16.33 7.82 -2.88
N PHE A 187 17.26 6.92 -3.25
CA PHE A 187 17.03 5.96 -4.32
C PHE A 187 15.87 5.02 -4.00
N LEU A 188 15.78 4.45 -2.79
CA LEU A 188 14.71 3.53 -2.39
C LEU A 188 13.33 4.20 -2.42
N VAL A 189 13.24 5.46 -2.02
CA VAL A 189 12.03 6.29 -2.14
C VAL A 189 11.61 6.44 -3.60
N CYS A 190 12.54 6.78 -4.50
CA CYS A 190 12.25 6.97 -5.92
C CYS A 190 11.98 5.66 -6.67
N ARG A 191 12.63 4.54 -6.28
CA ARG A 191 12.42 3.22 -6.86
C ARG A 191 11.05 2.65 -6.52
N GLY A 192 10.61 2.88 -5.28
CA GLY A 192 9.41 2.26 -4.72
C GLY A 192 9.55 0.76 -4.45
N GLY A 193 8.43 0.16 -4.03
CA GLY A 193 8.31 -1.25 -3.68
C GLY A 193 7.73 -2.15 -4.77
N TRP A 194 7.75 -1.76 -6.03
CA TRP A 194 7.23 -2.57 -7.13
C TRP A 194 8.10 -3.80 -7.37
N PRO A 195 7.56 -5.05 -7.30
CA PRO A 195 8.36 -6.27 -7.41
C PRO A 195 9.27 -6.30 -8.63
N GLN A 196 8.76 -5.84 -9.77
CA GLN A 196 9.55 -5.78 -11.00
C GLN A 196 10.65 -4.70 -10.99
N SER A 197 10.48 -3.61 -10.22
CA SER A 197 11.52 -2.59 -10.03
C SER A 197 12.60 -3.06 -9.07
N VAL A 198 12.20 -3.75 -7.99
CA VAL A 198 13.14 -4.33 -7.00
C VAL A 198 14.11 -5.32 -7.64
N ALA A 199 13.68 -6.06 -8.65
CA ALA A 199 14.49 -7.04 -9.37
C ALA A 199 15.42 -6.43 -10.45
N GLN A 200 15.39 -5.11 -10.66
CA GLN A 200 16.15 -4.45 -11.73
C GLN A 200 17.36 -3.67 -11.20
N ARG A 201 18.30 -3.39 -12.10
CA ARG A 201 19.39 -2.44 -11.83
C ARG A 201 18.83 -1.01 -11.71
N ASP A 202 19.49 -0.18 -10.94
CA ASP A 202 19.03 1.12 -10.45
C ASP A 202 18.39 2.02 -11.52
N LYS A 203 19.07 2.23 -12.65
CA LYS A 203 18.55 3.07 -13.75
C LYS A 203 17.20 2.57 -14.30
N ILE A 204 17.06 1.27 -14.46
CA ILE A 204 15.82 0.67 -14.99
C ILE A 204 14.72 0.70 -13.93
N ALA A 205 15.07 0.47 -12.67
CA ALA A 205 14.14 0.53 -11.56
C ALA A 205 13.46 1.92 -11.43
N LEU A 206 14.24 2.99 -11.56
CA LEU A 206 13.71 4.36 -11.54
C LEU A 206 12.81 4.65 -12.75
N MET A 207 13.19 4.20 -13.95
CA MET A 207 12.32 4.36 -15.14
C MET A 207 10.94 3.74 -14.94
N ARG A 208 10.86 2.56 -14.31
CA ARG A 208 9.58 1.89 -14.08
C ARG A 208 8.62 2.66 -13.19
N ALA A 209 9.12 3.42 -12.23
CA ALA A 209 8.28 4.28 -11.39
C ALA A 209 7.63 5.40 -12.23
N VAL A 210 8.40 5.98 -13.16
CA VAL A 210 7.90 6.99 -14.10
C VAL A 210 6.89 6.39 -15.06
N ASP A 211 7.20 5.21 -15.65
CA ASP A 211 6.29 4.49 -16.55
C ASP A 211 4.95 4.15 -15.86
N TYR A 212 5.01 3.78 -14.58
CA TYR A 212 3.80 3.51 -13.79
C TYR A 212 2.94 4.76 -13.62
N HIS A 213 3.56 5.90 -13.26
CA HIS A 213 2.87 7.18 -13.17
C HIS A 213 2.22 7.57 -14.50
N GLU A 214 2.94 7.44 -15.62
CA GLU A 214 2.40 7.75 -16.95
C GLU A 214 1.25 6.82 -17.36
N ALA A 215 1.30 5.55 -16.98
CA ALA A 215 0.19 4.60 -17.22
C ALA A 215 -1.07 4.98 -16.43
N ILE A 216 -0.92 5.41 -15.17
CA ILE A 216 -2.04 5.91 -14.35
C ILE A 216 -2.70 7.10 -15.04
N VAL A 217 -1.89 8.11 -15.38
CA VAL A 217 -2.37 9.37 -15.95
C VAL A 217 -2.98 9.17 -17.34
N GLY A 218 -2.33 8.37 -18.20
CA GLY A 218 -2.72 8.18 -19.58
C GLY A 218 -3.92 7.26 -19.79
N ALA A 219 -4.15 6.32 -18.89
CA ALA A 219 -5.16 5.30 -19.12
C ALA A 219 -5.98 4.90 -17.87
N ASP A 220 -5.34 4.52 -16.78
CA ASP A 220 -6.00 3.80 -15.69
C ASP A 220 -7.05 4.65 -14.96
N ILE A 221 -6.76 5.94 -14.75
CA ILE A 221 -7.66 6.89 -14.08
C ILE A 221 -9.01 7.08 -14.81
N SER A 222 -9.04 6.89 -16.13
CA SER A 222 -10.28 7.00 -16.92
C SER A 222 -11.01 5.66 -17.06
N ARG A 223 -10.27 4.54 -17.00
CA ARG A 223 -10.84 3.19 -17.17
C ARG A 223 -11.62 2.72 -15.94
N VAL A 224 -11.26 3.20 -14.75
CA VAL A 224 -11.81 2.69 -13.49
C VAL A 224 -13.32 2.85 -13.34
N ASP A 225 -13.89 3.93 -13.90
CA ASP A 225 -15.32 4.22 -13.83
C ASP A 225 -15.89 4.67 -15.18
N LYS A 226 -15.14 4.45 -16.27
CA LYS A 226 -15.51 4.81 -17.65
C LYS A 226 -15.77 6.32 -17.85
N VAL A 227 -15.28 7.16 -16.92
CA VAL A 227 -15.37 8.62 -17.03
C VAL A 227 -14.12 9.14 -17.73
N PRO A 228 -14.21 9.75 -18.91
CA PRO A 228 -13.07 10.33 -19.61
C PRO A 228 -12.40 11.42 -18.75
N ARG A 229 -11.09 11.28 -18.51
CA ARG A 229 -10.28 12.27 -17.78
C ARG A 229 -9.12 12.74 -18.63
N GLU A 230 -8.93 14.05 -18.64
CA GLU A 230 -7.83 14.65 -19.39
C GLU A 230 -6.48 14.36 -18.70
N PRO A 231 -5.49 13.75 -19.39
CA PRO A 231 -4.21 13.38 -18.80
C PRO A 231 -3.46 14.56 -18.15
N GLU A 232 -3.48 15.73 -18.78
CA GLU A 232 -2.81 16.92 -18.23
C GLU A 232 -3.45 17.41 -16.92
N ARG A 233 -4.75 17.28 -16.76
CA ARG A 233 -5.43 17.58 -15.50
C ARG A 233 -5.04 16.56 -14.41
N ALA A 234 -4.96 15.29 -14.79
CA ALA A 234 -4.53 14.23 -13.89
C ALA A 234 -3.08 14.48 -13.42
N ARG A 235 -2.15 14.82 -14.33
CA ARG A 235 -0.75 15.15 -14.00
C ARG A 235 -0.64 16.29 -13.00
N ARG A 236 -1.35 17.39 -13.26
CA ARG A 236 -1.35 18.56 -12.39
C ARG A 236 -1.91 18.25 -11.00
N LEU A 237 -3.02 17.52 -10.95
CA LEU A 237 -3.60 17.09 -9.69
C LEU A 237 -2.65 16.18 -8.91
N MET A 238 -2.07 15.16 -9.56
CA MET A 238 -1.12 14.25 -8.90
C MET A 238 0.12 14.98 -8.41
N ARG A 239 0.60 16.00 -9.13
CA ARG A 239 1.71 16.86 -8.69
C ARG A 239 1.33 17.67 -7.44
N SER A 240 0.15 18.29 -7.41
CA SER A 240 -0.36 18.98 -6.23
C SER A 240 -0.51 18.03 -5.04
N TYR A 241 -1.10 16.86 -5.29
CA TYR A 241 -1.26 15.82 -4.27
C TYR A 241 0.09 15.32 -3.72
N ALA A 242 1.12 15.24 -4.58
CA ALA A 242 2.47 14.86 -4.18
C ALA A 242 3.15 15.92 -3.29
N ARG A 243 2.92 17.22 -3.53
CA ARG A 243 3.40 18.29 -2.64
C ARG A 243 2.72 18.28 -1.27
N LEU A 244 1.53 17.74 -1.17
CA LEU A 244 0.69 17.71 0.04
C LEU A 244 0.73 16.37 0.78
N GLN A 245 1.68 15.49 0.44
CA GLN A 245 1.89 14.23 1.18
C GLN A 245 2.18 14.51 2.66
N GLY A 246 1.72 13.64 3.55
CA GLY A 246 1.90 13.81 4.99
C GLY A 246 1.09 14.98 5.60
N THR A 247 0.09 15.53 4.89
CA THR A 247 -0.74 16.64 5.41
C THR A 247 -2.23 16.31 5.37
N GLN A 248 -3.03 16.99 6.23
CA GLN A 248 -4.49 16.87 6.23
C GLN A 248 -5.15 17.83 5.21
N ALA A 249 -4.56 17.93 4.01
CA ALA A 249 -5.05 18.82 2.98
C ALA A 249 -6.48 18.45 2.52
N ASN A 250 -7.41 19.38 2.61
CA ASN A 250 -8.75 19.24 2.03
C ASN A 250 -8.76 19.63 0.54
N LEU A 251 -9.90 19.47 -0.13
CA LEU A 251 -10.03 19.76 -1.57
C LEU A 251 -9.73 21.22 -1.90
N SER A 252 -10.15 22.15 -1.03
CA SER A 252 -9.87 23.58 -1.22
C SER A 252 -8.38 23.92 -1.07
N THR A 253 -7.64 23.19 -0.21
CA THR A 253 -6.18 23.29 -0.09
C THR A 253 -5.48 22.79 -1.36
N ILE A 254 -5.91 21.63 -1.89
CA ILE A 254 -5.41 21.09 -3.15
C ILE A 254 -5.67 22.08 -4.29
N ARG A 255 -6.89 22.63 -4.36
CA ARG A 255 -7.26 23.65 -5.36
C ARG A 255 -6.38 24.89 -5.26
N ARG A 256 -6.11 25.38 -4.05
CA ARG A 256 -5.23 26.52 -3.81
C ARG A 256 -3.81 26.24 -4.26
N ASP A 257 -3.23 25.11 -3.88
CA ASP A 257 -1.89 24.68 -4.31
C ASP A 257 -1.80 24.60 -5.83
N MET A 258 -2.81 24.02 -6.50
CA MET A 258 -2.87 24.00 -7.97
C MET A 258 -2.90 25.40 -8.56
N LYS A 259 -3.64 26.35 -7.96
CA LYS A 259 -3.74 27.73 -8.44
C LYS A 259 -2.43 28.49 -8.28
N GLU A 260 -1.66 28.21 -7.22
CA GLU A 260 -0.37 28.85 -6.96
C GLU A 260 0.73 28.39 -7.91
N HIS A 261 0.65 27.15 -8.38
CA HIS A 261 1.71 26.51 -9.16
C HIS A 261 1.35 26.26 -10.65
N ASP A 262 0.09 26.44 -11.03
CA ASP A 262 -0.41 26.18 -12.38
C ASP A 262 -1.31 27.30 -12.91
N VAL A 263 -1.23 27.56 -14.22
CA VAL A 263 -2.02 28.60 -14.90
C VAL A 263 -3.52 28.27 -14.90
N ARG A 264 -3.88 26.99 -14.81
CA ARG A 264 -5.26 26.49 -14.82
C ARG A 264 -5.55 25.64 -13.59
N THR A 265 -6.55 26.01 -12.82
CA THR A 265 -7.05 25.21 -11.69
C THR A 265 -8.27 24.39 -12.07
N LEU A 266 -8.61 23.40 -11.25
CA LEU A 266 -9.84 22.61 -11.33
C LEU A 266 -10.82 23.10 -10.25
N ASP A 267 -12.12 22.91 -10.46
CA ASP A 267 -13.12 23.05 -9.41
C ASP A 267 -13.04 21.86 -8.44
N GLU A 268 -13.64 22.01 -7.26
CA GLU A 268 -13.53 21.01 -6.19
C GLU A 268 -14.23 19.69 -6.55
N ASP A 269 -15.32 19.72 -7.31
CA ASP A 269 -16.05 18.50 -7.75
C ASP A 269 -15.17 17.69 -8.72
N THR A 270 -14.50 18.39 -9.63
CA THR A 270 -13.53 17.77 -10.54
C THR A 270 -12.36 17.17 -9.76
N ILE A 271 -11.76 17.91 -8.80
CA ILE A 271 -10.69 17.41 -7.94
C ILE A 271 -11.17 16.15 -7.20
N TYR A 272 -12.36 16.19 -6.59
CA TYR A 272 -12.97 15.05 -5.91
C TYR A 272 -13.09 13.83 -6.83
N SER A 273 -13.63 14.02 -8.04
CA SER A 273 -13.79 12.95 -9.04
C SER A 273 -12.46 12.28 -9.38
N TYR A 274 -11.38 13.07 -9.58
CA TYR A 274 -10.06 12.52 -9.89
C TYR A 274 -9.43 11.80 -8.69
N VAL A 275 -9.48 12.40 -7.49
CA VAL A 275 -8.97 11.77 -6.26
C VAL A 275 -9.71 10.47 -5.97
N ASN A 276 -11.04 10.45 -6.15
CA ASN A 276 -11.84 9.23 -5.95
C ASN A 276 -11.47 8.13 -6.96
N ALA A 277 -11.20 8.50 -8.22
CA ALA A 277 -10.70 7.54 -9.21
C ALA A 277 -9.33 6.96 -8.82
N LEU A 278 -8.42 7.80 -8.33
CA LEU A 278 -7.11 7.34 -7.82
C LEU A 278 -7.24 6.40 -6.61
N ARG A 279 -8.21 6.64 -5.71
CA ARG A 279 -8.53 5.71 -4.62
C ARG A 279 -9.06 4.38 -5.13
N LYS A 280 -9.98 4.41 -6.11
CA LYS A 280 -10.57 3.20 -6.69
C LYS A 280 -9.55 2.30 -7.40
N ILE A 281 -8.41 2.83 -7.85
CA ILE A 281 -7.30 2.04 -8.41
C ILE A 281 -6.14 1.86 -7.42
N PHE A 282 -6.37 2.12 -6.14
CA PHE A 282 -5.42 1.95 -5.05
C PHE A 282 -4.09 2.73 -5.20
N VAL A 283 -4.12 3.84 -5.93
CA VAL A 283 -2.96 4.75 -6.07
C VAL A 283 -2.88 5.71 -4.88
N VAL A 284 -4.04 6.09 -4.33
CA VAL A 284 -4.17 6.91 -3.13
C VAL A 284 -4.72 6.05 -2.00
N GLU A 285 -4.04 6.08 -0.87
CA GLU A 285 -4.45 5.44 0.39
C GLU A 285 -4.27 6.44 1.54
N ASP A 286 -5.26 7.28 1.74
CA ASP A 286 -5.25 8.26 2.82
C ASP A 286 -5.26 7.58 4.21
N MET A 287 -4.70 8.24 5.22
CA MET A 287 -4.57 7.69 6.56
C MET A 287 -5.57 8.33 7.51
N PRO A 288 -6.47 7.52 8.15
CA PRO A 288 -7.48 8.05 9.06
C PRO A 288 -6.86 8.58 10.35
N ALA A 289 -7.59 9.49 10.99
CA ALA A 289 -7.20 10.01 12.29
C ALA A 289 -7.43 8.96 13.40
N TRP A 290 -6.46 8.87 14.33
CA TRP A 290 -6.60 8.10 15.55
C TRP A 290 -7.33 8.91 16.64
N CYS A 291 -8.41 8.35 17.17
CA CYS A 291 -9.18 8.94 18.27
C CYS A 291 -9.02 8.06 19.52
N PRO A 292 -8.08 8.37 20.42
CA PRO A 292 -7.79 7.52 21.57
C PRO A 292 -8.96 7.40 22.56
N ASN A 293 -9.86 8.37 22.57
CA ASN A 293 -10.99 8.41 23.50
C ASN A 293 -12.27 8.88 22.79
N LEU A 294 -13.20 7.96 22.53
CA LEU A 294 -14.53 8.26 21.99
C LEU A 294 -15.32 9.29 22.88
N LEU A 295 -14.90 9.47 24.12
CA LEU A 295 -15.55 10.35 25.12
C LEU A 295 -14.63 11.47 25.63
N SER A 296 -13.43 11.65 25.07
CA SER A 296 -12.51 12.72 25.47
C SER A 296 -13.01 14.09 25.01
N LYS A 297 -12.82 15.10 25.84
CA LYS A 297 -13.09 16.51 25.49
C LYS A 297 -12.03 17.08 24.53
N ALA A 298 -10.93 16.38 24.28
CA ALA A 298 -9.94 16.77 23.28
C ALA A 298 -10.56 16.63 21.88
N VAL A 299 -10.65 17.72 21.16
CA VAL A 299 -11.18 17.73 19.80
C VAL A 299 -10.04 17.34 18.86
N VAL A 300 -9.95 16.05 18.58
CA VAL A 300 -9.07 15.49 17.54
C VAL A 300 -9.57 15.97 16.17
N ARG A 301 -8.65 16.37 15.30
CA ARG A 301 -8.99 16.62 13.90
C ARG A 301 -9.24 15.28 13.21
N THR A 302 -10.39 15.15 12.57
CA THR A 302 -10.82 13.88 11.94
C THR A 302 -10.51 13.80 10.45
N SER A 303 -9.82 14.80 9.89
CA SER A 303 -9.44 14.80 8.47
C SER A 303 -8.34 13.78 8.23
N ASP A 304 -8.45 13.02 7.14
CA ASP A 304 -7.43 12.07 6.74
C ASP A 304 -6.14 12.77 6.30
N THR A 305 -4.99 12.18 6.62
CA THR A 305 -3.69 12.57 6.06
C THR A 305 -3.53 11.98 4.66
N ARG A 306 -3.03 12.78 3.72
CA ARG A 306 -2.91 12.44 2.30
C ARG A 306 -1.68 11.60 2.02
N TYR A 307 -1.89 10.40 1.45
CA TYR A 307 -0.80 9.54 1.03
C TYR A 307 -1.06 8.88 -0.32
N PHE A 308 -0.03 8.81 -1.15
CA PHE A 308 0.04 7.78 -2.17
C PHE A 308 0.37 6.42 -1.53
N THR A 309 -0.01 5.35 -2.19
CA THR A 309 0.27 3.98 -1.73
C THR A 309 1.77 3.66 -1.72
N ASP A 310 2.55 4.35 -2.55
CA ASP A 310 4.00 4.19 -2.66
C ASP A 310 4.68 5.54 -2.95
N PRO A 311 5.83 5.86 -2.30
CA PRO A 311 6.50 7.14 -2.45
C PRO A 311 6.99 7.41 -3.86
N SER A 312 7.30 6.38 -4.64
CA SER A 312 7.77 6.54 -6.03
C SER A 312 6.74 7.19 -6.94
N ILE A 313 5.45 7.05 -6.62
CA ILE A 313 4.37 7.75 -7.35
C ILE A 313 4.49 9.26 -7.13
N ALA A 314 4.73 9.68 -5.88
CA ALA A 314 4.93 11.09 -5.55
C ALA A 314 6.20 11.65 -6.20
N ALA A 315 7.32 10.92 -6.11
CA ALA A 315 8.58 11.31 -6.75
C ALA A 315 8.41 11.48 -8.27
N ALA A 316 7.78 10.52 -8.94
CA ALA A 316 7.50 10.60 -10.38
C ALA A 316 6.57 11.77 -10.74
N ALA A 317 5.50 12.00 -9.95
CA ALA A 317 4.57 13.12 -10.16
C ALA A 317 5.25 14.49 -10.01
N LEU A 318 6.24 14.61 -9.11
CA LEU A 318 7.04 15.82 -8.94
C LEU A 318 8.13 15.97 -10.01
N GLY A 319 8.48 14.88 -10.71
CA GLY A 319 9.62 14.81 -11.61
C GLY A 319 10.95 14.73 -10.84
N PHE A 320 10.95 14.20 -9.63
CA PHE A 320 12.12 14.10 -8.76
C PHE A 320 12.84 12.76 -8.95
N GLY A 321 14.16 12.84 -9.02
CA GLY A 321 15.07 11.71 -8.86
C GLY A 321 15.78 11.74 -7.50
N PRO A 322 16.63 10.75 -7.21
CA PRO A 322 17.37 10.70 -5.93
C PRO A 322 18.21 11.97 -5.65
N GLY A 323 18.82 12.56 -6.68
CA GLY A 323 19.60 13.80 -6.55
C GLY A 323 18.75 15.00 -6.16
N ASP A 324 17.51 15.11 -6.65
CA ASP A 324 16.60 16.19 -6.29
C ASP A 324 16.20 16.11 -4.84
N LEU A 325 15.95 14.90 -4.31
CA LEU A 325 15.65 14.67 -2.89
C LEU A 325 16.84 15.04 -1.98
N MET A 326 18.06 14.77 -2.43
CA MET A 326 19.27 15.18 -1.68
C MET A 326 19.43 16.71 -1.63
N ASN A 327 18.94 17.44 -2.61
CA ASN A 327 18.97 18.89 -2.65
C ASN A 327 17.79 19.55 -1.93
N ASP A 328 16.70 18.80 -1.66
CA ASP A 328 15.51 19.27 -0.94
C ASP A 328 15.11 18.27 0.15
N LEU A 329 15.78 18.38 1.31
CA LEU A 329 15.54 17.51 2.46
C LEU A 329 14.13 17.64 3.04
N HIS A 330 13.43 18.75 2.81
CA HIS A 330 12.05 18.91 3.25
C HIS A 330 11.10 18.00 2.45
N SER A 331 11.19 18.06 1.13
CA SER A 331 10.45 17.13 0.25
C SER A 331 10.88 15.69 0.48
N PHE A 332 12.17 15.44 0.70
CA PHE A 332 12.65 14.11 1.02
C PHE A 332 12.03 13.56 2.30
N GLY A 333 11.95 14.35 3.38
CA GLY A 333 11.32 13.95 4.64
C GLY A 333 9.88 13.50 4.43
N ARG A 334 9.09 14.26 3.66
CA ARG A 334 7.70 13.91 3.33
C ARG A 334 7.58 12.60 2.53
N LEU A 335 8.45 12.39 1.54
CA LEU A 335 8.41 11.17 0.74
C LEU A 335 8.95 9.96 1.52
N PHE A 336 9.89 10.16 2.42
CA PHE A 336 10.33 9.14 3.36
C PHE A 336 9.21 8.74 4.33
N GLU A 337 8.41 9.70 4.79
CA GLU A 337 7.22 9.41 5.60
C GLU A 337 6.23 8.52 4.85
N VAL A 338 5.98 8.76 3.54
CA VAL A 338 5.15 7.87 2.70
C VAL A 338 5.72 6.44 2.66
N LEU A 339 7.06 6.30 2.51
CA LEU A 339 7.74 5.01 2.53
C LEU A 339 7.51 4.29 3.86
N ALA A 340 7.75 4.98 4.98
CA ALA A 340 7.62 4.42 6.32
C ALA A 340 6.17 4.02 6.63
N VAL A 341 5.19 4.87 6.28
CA VAL A 341 3.76 4.58 6.45
C VAL A 341 3.33 3.36 5.62
N ARG A 342 3.82 3.21 4.37
CA ARG A 342 3.58 2.01 3.55
C ARG A 342 4.03 0.75 4.28
N ASP A 343 5.26 0.75 4.80
CA ASP A 343 5.85 -0.40 5.47
C ASP A 343 5.11 -0.70 6.78
N LEU A 344 4.85 0.32 7.61
CA LEU A 344 4.09 0.18 8.85
C LEU A 344 2.68 -0.39 8.61
N ARG A 345 1.99 0.00 7.54
CA ARG A 345 0.68 -0.56 7.17
C ARG A 345 0.75 -2.04 6.84
N ALA A 346 1.77 -2.46 6.10
CA ALA A 346 1.95 -3.87 5.77
C ALA A 346 2.29 -4.69 7.03
N TYR A 347 3.14 -4.17 7.91
CA TYR A 347 3.50 -4.83 9.18
C TYR A 347 2.32 -4.88 10.16
N ALA A 348 1.55 -3.80 10.27
CA ALA A 348 0.37 -3.75 11.13
C ALA A 348 -0.72 -4.74 10.65
N GLU A 349 -0.93 -4.87 9.33
CA GLU A 349 -1.91 -5.81 8.79
C GLU A 349 -1.57 -7.27 9.12
N ALA A 350 -0.28 -7.63 9.20
CA ALA A 350 0.18 -8.95 9.61
C ALA A 350 -0.28 -9.34 11.02
N VAL A 351 -0.50 -8.38 11.89
CA VAL A 351 -0.98 -8.57 13.27
C VAL A 351 -2.42 -8.08 13.46
N SER A 352 -3.19 -7.99 12.39
CA SER A 352 -4.59 -7.50 12.39
C SER A 352 -4.75 -6.10 13.03
N GLY A 353 -3.71 -5.27 12.92
CA GLY A 353 -3.67 -3.89 13.37
C GLY A 353 -4.00 -2.89 12.26
N THR A 354 -4.08 -1.64 12.66
CA THR A 354 -4.30 -0.48 11.78
C THR A 354 -3.27 0.60 12.03
N VAL A 355 -3.00 1.44 11.03
CA VAL A 355 -2.15 2.63 11.15
C VAL A 355 -3.01 3.86 10.96
N SER A 356 -2.91 4.80 11.89
CA SER A 356 -3.64 6.07 11.89
C SER A 356 -2.70 7.20 12.28
N HIS A 357 -3.02 8.44 11.96
CA HIS A 357 -2.30 9.62 12.46
C HIS A 357 -3.01 10.25 13.65
N TYR A 358 -2.31 11.05 14.43
CA TYR A 358 -2.91 11.90 15.46
C TYR A 358 -2.61 13.36 15.18
N LEU A 359 -3.63 14.20 15.26
CA LEU A 359 -3.49 15.66 15.26
C LEU A 359 -4.63 16.28 16.06
N ASP A 360 -4.30 17.14 17.03
CA ASP A 360 -5.29 17.84 17.80
C ASP A 360 -5.39 19.35 17.43
N LYS A 361 -6.26 20.06 18.13
CA LYS A 361 -6.44 21.50 17.91
C LYS A 361 -5.26 22.35 18.41
N SER A 362 -4.43 21.83 19.31
CA SER A 362 -3.24 22.53 19.81
C SER A 362 -2.08 22.47 18.82
N GLY A 363 -2.19 21.59 17.82
CA GLY A 363 -1.14 21.30 16.84
C GLY A 363 -0.19 20.18 17.29
N LEU A 364 -0.52 19.46 18.38
CA LEU A 364 0.20 18.24 18.72
C LEU A 364 -0.13 17.16 17.69
N GLU A 365 0.89 16.63 17.02
CA GLU A 365 0.80 15.67 15.94
C GLU A 365 1.59 14.41 16.29
N CYS A 366 1.19 13.26 15.76
CA CYS A 366 1.97 12.02 15.71
C CYS A 366 1.81 11.41 14.34
N ASP A 367 2.93 11.16 13.66
CA ASP A 367 2.96 10.73 12.27
C ASP A 367 2.26 9.37 12.07
N ALA A 368 2.46 8.42 12.99
CA ALA A 368 1.78 7.12 12.92
C ALA A 368 1.47 6.54 14.31
N VAL A 369 0.26 6.03 14.45
CA VAL A 369 -0.18 5.21 15.58
C VAL A 369 -0.54 3.84 15.06
N VAL A 370 0.23 2.81 15.44
CA VAL A 370 -0.10 1.42 15.16
C VAL A 370 -0.99 0.90 16.26
N HIS A 371 -2.22 0.50 15.95
CA HIS A 371 -3.22 0.10 16.95
C HIS A 371 -3.81 -1.26 16.63
N LEU A 372 -3.76 -2.17 17.62
CA LEU A 372 -4.31 -3.52 17.54
C LEU A 372 -5.74 -3.57 18.08
N ARG A 373 -6.52 -4.55 17.63
CA ARG A 373 -7.90 -4.76 18.08
C ARG A 373 -8.03 -5.07 19.57
N ASN A 374 -6.95 -5.54 20.23
CA ASN A 374 -6.91 -5.81 21.68
C ASN A 374 -6.65 -4.55 22.53
N GLY A 375 -6.59 -3.38 21.90
CA GLY A 375 -6.34 -2.09 22.53
C GLY A 375 -4.86 -1.78 22.78
N THR A 376 -3.93 -2.64 22.35
CA THR A 376 -2.48 -2.33 22.38
C THR A 376 -2.13 -1.42 21.23
N TYR A 377 -1.26 -0.43 21.46
CA TYR A 377 -0.83 0.50 20.43
C TYR A 377 0.61 1.00 20.67
N GLY A 378 1.25 1.41 19.58
CA GLY A 378 2.55 2.08 19.58
C GLY A 378 2.45 3.45 18.93
N LEU A 379 3.23 4.41 19.45
CA LEU A 379 3.34 5.78 18.92
C LEU A 379 4.64 5.94 18.15
N ILE A 380 4.57 6.48 16.92
CA ILE A 380 5.73 6.55 16.03
C ILE A 380 5.80 7.96 15.40
N GLU A 381 6.96 8.59 15.54
CA GLU A 381 7.38 9.77 14.77
C GLU A 381 8.36 9.35 13.68
N ILE A 382 8.24 9.92 12.49
CA ILE A 382 9.03 9.56 11.30
C ILE A 382 9.93 10.75 10.94
N LYS A 383 11.25 10.54 10.97
CA LYS A 383 12.23 11.62 10.75
C LYS A 383 13.36 11.13 9.83
N LEU A 384 13.97 12.01 9.05
CA LEU A 384 15.14 11.61 8.24
C LEU A 384 16.32 11.13 9.08
N GLY A 385 16.46 11.64 10.30
CA GLY A 385 17.56 11.30 11.22
C GLY A 385 18.24 12.55 11.75
N GLY A 386 19.28 12.32 12.56
CA GLY A 386 20.02 13.39 13.26
C GLY A 386 19.43 13.73 14.63
N ASP A 387 20.32 14.11 15.57
CA ASP A 387 19.98 14.27 16.99
C ASP A 387 18.86 15.28 17.25
N THR A 388 18.81 16.36 16.48
CA THR A 388 17.80 17.40 16.64
C THR A 388 16.40 16.87 16.30
N LEU A 389 16.23 16.24 15.14
CA LEU A 389 14.95 15.69 14.71
C LEU A 389 14.50 14.51 15.60
N VAL A 390 15.44 13.67 16.05
CA VAL A 390 15.16 12.60 17.02
C VAL A 390 14.66 13.17 18.34
N ARG A 391 15.27 14.25 18.85
CA ARG A 391 14.85 14.92 20.09
C ARG A 391 13.48 15.55 19.94
N GLU A 392 13.20 16.22 18.84
CA GLU A 392 11.89 16.80 18.54
C GLU A 392 10.80 15.73 18.52
N GLY A 393 11.00 14.62 17.76
CA GLY A 393 10.07 13.50 17.71
C GLY A 393 9.84 12.85 19.08
N ALA A 394 10.90 12.65 19.87
CA ALA A 394 10.78 12.11 21.22
C ALA A 394 9.96 13.04 22.14
N THR A 395 10.13 14.35 22.02
CA THR A 395 9.36 15.35 22.78
C THR A 395 7.87 15.26 22.45
N THR A 396 7.53 15.19 21.17
CA THR A 396 6.16 15.01 20.66
C THR A 396 5.51 13.73 21.21
N LEU A 397 6.21 12.59 21.07
CA LEU A 397 5.73 11.30 21.55
C LEU A 397 5.47 11.27 23.07
N ASN A 398 6.34 11.92 23.85
CA ASN A 398 6.17 12.02 25.29
C ASN A 398 4.97 12.91 25.65
N ALA A 399 4.79 14.04 24.98
CA ALA A 399 3.64 14.91 25.17
C ALA A 399 2.32 14.18 24.88
N LEU A 400 2.25 13.47 23.75
CA LEU A 400 1.06 12.68 23.40
C LEU A 400 0.79 11.56 24.41
N ALA A 401 1.83 10.81 24.83
CA ALA A 401 1.68 9.74 25.81
C ALA A 401 1.15 10.23 27.17
N GLN A 402 1.53 11.46 27.58
CA GLN A 402 1.03 12.08 28.82
C GLN A 402 -0.43 12.54 28.70
N MET A 403 -0.92 12.82 27.51
CA MET A 403 -2.33 13.20 27.28
C MET A 403 -3.30 12.02 27.28
N VAL A 404 -2.79 10.80 27.15
CA VAL A 404 -3.62 9.59 27.16
C VAL A 404 -4.14 9.33 28.58
N ASP A 405 -5.47 9.24 28.72
CA ASP A 405 -6.12 8.86 29.98
C ASP A 405 -5.93 7.36 30.27
N THR A 406 -4.90 7.03 31.06
CA THR A 406 -4.55 5.66 31.40
C THR A 406 -5.58 4.96 32.32
N SER A 407 -6.58 5.67 32.84
CA SER A 407 -7.70 5.06 33.55
C SER A 407 -8.70 4.39 32.58
N ARG A 408 -8.66 4.76 31.31
CA ARG A 408 -9.59 4.31 30.26
C ARG A 408 -8.93 3.51 29.14
N MET A 409 -7.63 3.69 28.97
CA MET A 409 -6.86 3.12 27.88
C MET A 409 -5.49 2.66 28.39
N LYS A 410 -4.94 1.60 27.85
CA LYS A 410 -3.58 1.17 28.18
C LYS A 410 -2.58 2.27 27.81
N PRO A 411 -1.45 2.40 28.53
CA PRO A 411 -0.35 3.22 28.04
C PRO A 411 0.17 2.63 26.70
N PRO A 412 0.86 3.45 25.86
CA PRO A 412 1.46 2.92 24.65
C PRO A 412 2.47 1.82 24.97
N ALA A 413 2.44 0.72 24.21
CA ALA A 413 3.39 -0.38 24.34
C ALA A 413 4.83 0.12 24.11
N PHE A 414 4.99 1.03 23.16
CA PHE A 414 6.25 1.72 22.90
C PHE A 414 6.03 3.12 22.33
N LYS A 415 7.07 3.94 22.41
CA LYS A 415 7.23 5.23 21.71
C LYS A 415 8.49 5.13 20.88
N MET A 416 8.42 5.41 19.58
CA MET A 416 9.55 5.20 18.65
C MET A 416 9.72 6.39 17.71
N VAL A 417 10.94 6.87 17.57
CA VAL A 417 11.36 7.71 16.44
C VAL A 417 11.94 6.78 15.38
N LEU A 418 11.24 6.67 14.25
CA LEU A 418 11.64 5.88 13.10
C LEU A 418 12.45 6.76 12.14
N THR A 419 13.70 6.38 11.85
CA THR A 419 14.62 7.22 11.08
C THR A 419 14.93 6.63 9.70
N ALA A 420 15.25 7.50 8.74
CA ALA A 420 15.68 7.07 7.41
C ALA A 420 17.08 6.48 7.44
N VAL A 421 17.94 7.07 8.24
CA VAL A 421 19.34 6.70 8.39
C VAL A 421 19.71 6.44 9.86
N GLY A 422 20.78 5.73 10.06
CA GLY A 422 21.34 5.35 11.36
C GLY A 422 21.84 3.93 11.30
N ASP A 423 22.84 3.63 12.10
CA ASP A 423 23.53 2.36 12.20
C ASP A 423 23.38 1.69 13.59
N ILE A 424 22.56 2.31 14.46
CA ILE A 424 22.30 1.82 15.82
C ILE A 424 20.80 1.95 16.11
N ALA A 425 20.19 0.87 16.56
CA ALA A 425 18.88 0.88 17.20
C ALA A 425 19.08 0.96 18.72
N TYR A 426 18.48 1.94 19.39
CA TYR A 426 18.72 2.19 20.81
C TYR A 426 17.51 2.79 21.52
N ARG A 427 17.50 2.64 22.86
CA ARG A 427 16.57 3.31 23.75
C ARG A 427 17.23 4.55 24.33
N ARG A 428 16.60 5.70 24.20
CA ARG A 428 17.06 6.94 24.79
C ARG A 428 17.04 6.83 26.32
N LYS A 429 18.12 7.24 26.98
CA LYS A 429 18.25 7.14 28.45
C LYS A 429 17.37 8.17 29.17
N GLU A 430 17.13 9.32 28.53
CA GLU A 430 16.41 10.44 29.13
C GLU A 430 14.93 10.20 29.29
N ASP A 431 14.32 9.48 28.38
CA ASP A 431 12.85 9.40 28.27
C ASP A 431 12.32 8.00 27.82
N GLY A 432 13.20 7.05 27.58
CA GLY A 432 12.86 5.70 27.19
C GLY A 432 12.28 5.56 25.79
N VAL A 433 12.29 6.62 24.97
CA VAL A 433 11.86 6.58 23.58
C VAL A 433 12.84 5.74 22.77
N LEU A 434 12.32 4.84 21.94
CA LEU A 434 13.10 4.00 21.03
C LEU A 434 13.51 4.82 19.81
N VAL A 435 14.73 4.61 19.32
CA VAL A 435 15.20 5.13 18.03
C VAL A 435 15.53 3.93 17.17
N CYS A 436 14.89 3.84 16.00
CA CYS A 436 15.04 2.70 15.12
C CYS A 436 15.18 3.18 13.67
N PRO A 437 16.26 2.86 12.96
CA PRO A 437 16.32 3.05 11.52
C PRO A 437 15.30 2.15 10.81
N LEU A 438 14.56 2.67 9.84
CA LEU A 438 13.58 1.90 9.08
C LEU A 438 14.17 0.62 8.44
N PRO A 439 15.43 0.62 7.94
CA PRO A 439 16.08 -0.60 7.44
C PRO A 439 16.36 -1.68 8.50
N ALA A 440 16.16 -1.38 9.79
CA ALA A 440 16.24 -2.37 10.87
C ALA A 440 14.87 -2.98 11.20
N LEU A 441 13.75 -2.38 10.75
CA LEU A 441 12.39 -2.79 11.12
C LEU A 441 11.88 -3.93 10.22
N CYS A 442 11.10 -4.86 10.83
CA CYS A 442 10.35 -5.92 10.14
C CYS A 442 8.96 -6.12 10.78
N PRO A 443 8.11 -6.98 10.21
CA PRO A 443 6.80 -7.30 10.74
C PRO A 443 6.80 -7.78 12.18
#